data_51a408c1f04246c93b3d3c58b07da544
#
_entry.id   51a408c1f04246c93b3d3c58b07da544
#
_cell.length_a   1.000
_cell.length_b   1.000
_cell.length_c   1.000
_cell.angle_alpha   90.00
_cell.angle_beta   90.00
_cell.angle_gamma   90.00
#
_symmetry.space_group_name_H-M   'P 1'
#
loop_
_entity.id
_entity.type
_entity.pdbx_description
1 polymer ?
#
loop_
_entity_poly.entity_id
_entity_poly.type
_entity_poly.pdbx_seq_one_letter_code
_entity_poly.pdbx_strand_id
1 'polypeptide(L)'
;PVVIDATYLQHSQRQAAQAVAETLGCPLLILDCHAPQAYIEQWLAQRQADQQDPSDATLAVIAAQQSRREPLLREEQLLCQRVDTHDASSLDSLIERIRQHLPGL
;
A
#
# COMPACT_ATOMS: atom_id res chain seq x y z
N PRO A 1 4.59 -3.11 -16.97
CA PRO A 1 4.42 -2.61 -15.60
C PRO A 1 4.30 -3.74 -14.59
N VAL A 2 4.81 -3.52 -13.41
CA VAL A 2 4.80 -4.49 -12.32
C VAL A 2 4.18 -3.85 -11.09
N VAL A 3 3.27 -4.58 -10.44
CA VAL A 3 2.70 -4.21 -9.15
C VAL A 3 3.26 -5.15 -8.09
N ILE A 4 3.84 -4.59 -7.02
CA ILE A 4 4.33 -5.38 -5.89
C ILE A 4 3.40 -5.12 -4.72
N ASP A 5 2.73 -6.17 -4.26
CA ASP A 5 1.83 -6.13 -3.12
C ASP A 5 2.53 -6.71 -1.90
N ALA A 6 2.91 -5.84 -0.98
CA ALA A 6 3.62 -6.20 0.24
C ALA A 6 3.43 -5.13 1.30
N THR A 7 3.80 -5.44 2.54
CA THR A 7 3.63 -4.49 3.64
C THR A 7 4.54 -3.27 3.55
N TYR A 8 5.78 -3.44 3.10
CA TYR A 8 6.79 -2.37 2.94
C TYR A 8 6.83 -1.38 4.10
N LEU A 9 6.77 -1.89 5.32
CA LEU A 9 6.68 -1.07 6.53
C LEU A 9 7.99 -0.36 6.87
N GLN A 10 9.12 -0.93 6.45
CA GLN A 10 10.44 -0.40 6.76
C GLN A 10 11.02 0.38 5.59
N HIS A 11 11.71 1.46 5.92
CA HIS A 11 12.35 2.32 4.94
C HIS A 11 13.35 1.57 4.06
N SER A 12 14.13 0.65 4.65
CA SER A 12 15.10 -0.16 3.90
C SER A 12 14.44 -1.00 2.80
N GLN A 13 13.26 -1.52 3.06
CA GLN A 13 12.49 -2.29 2.07
C GLN A 13 12.03 -1.42 0.91
N ARG A 14 11.54 -0.22 1.24
CA ARG A 14 11.09 0.75 0.23
C ARG A 14 12.27 1.27 -0.61
N GLN A 15 13.42 1.52 0.03
CA GLN A 15 14.63 1.93 -0.69
C GLN A 15 15.13 0.85 -1.64
N ALA A 16 15.06 -0.41 -1.25
CA ALA A 16 15.45 -1.52 -2.13
C ALA A 16 14.60 -1.55 -3.40
N ALA A 17 13.29 -1.37 -3.27
CA ALA A 17 12.39 -1.29 -4.43
C ALA A 17 12.71 -0.07 -5.31
N GLN A 18 12.98 1.07 -4.70
CA GLN A 18 13.34 2.29 -5.42
C GLN A 18 14.66 2.14 -6.18
N ALA A 19 15.64 1.50 -5.59
CA ALA A 19 16.92 1.24 -6.23
C ALA A 19 16.78 0.35 -7.47
N VAL A 20 15.93 -0.67 -7.39
CA VAL A 20 15.63 -1.55 -8.53
C VAL A 20 14.97 -0.74 -9.66
N ALA A 21 13.99 0.09 -9.34
CA ALA A 21 13.31 0.94 -10.32
C ALA A 21 14.30 1.91 -11.00
N GLU A 22 15.19 2.52 -10.24
CA GLU A 22 16.21 3.41 -10.79
C GLU A 22 17.18 2.67 -11.71
N THR A 23 17.62 1.48 -11.30
CA THR A 23 18.53 0.64 -12.11
C THR A 23 17.91 0.27 -13.45
N LEU A 24 16.60 -0.02 -13.46
CA LEU A 24 15.87 -0.38 -14.67
C LEU A 24 15.38 0.84 -15.45
N GLY A 25 15.55 2.05 -14.94
CA GLY A 25 15.07 3.25 -15.57
C GLY A 25 13.54 3.36 -15.60
N CYS A 26 12.86 2.72 -14.65
CA CYS A 26 11.41 2.70 -14.57
C CYS A 26 10.88 3.72 -13.57
N PRO A 27 9.76 4.43 -13.85
CA PRO A 27 9.09 5.23 -12.84
C PRO A 27 8.55 4.36 -11.71
N LEU A 28 8.53 4.90 -10.49
CA LEU A 28 8.01 4.22 -9.30
C LEU A 28 6.90 5.05 -8.68
N LEU A 29 5.84 4.39 -8.26
CA LEU A 29 4.78 5.01 -7.48
C LEU A 29 4.48 4.13 -6.27
N ILE A 30 4.48 4.75 -5.09
CA ILE A 30 4.16 4.08 -3.83
C ILE A 30 2.69 4.36 -3.51
N LEU A 31 1.92 3.30 -3.29
CA LEU A 31 0.52 3.42 -2.89
C LEU A 31 0.42 3.21 -1.38
N ASP A 32 0.07 4.27 -0.66
CA ASP A 32 -0.12 4.24 0.78
C ASP A 32 -1.61 4.01 1.07
N CYS A 33 -1.97 2.75 1.28
CA CYS A 33 -3.35 2.33 1.43
C CYS A 33 -3.82 2.52 2.87
N HIS A 34 -4.97 3.17 3.04
CA HIS A 34 -5.58 3.45 4.32
C HIS A 34 -7.04 3.02 4.34
N ALA A 35 -7.52 2.61 5.52
CA ALA A 35 -8.94 2.34 5.76
C ALA A 35 -9.26 2.66 7.22
N PRO A 36 -10.50 3.11 7.54
CA PRO A 36 -10.91 3.29 8.93
C PRO A 36 -10.82 1.98 9.72
N GLN A 37 -10.52 2.08 11.01
CA GLN A 37 -10.38 0.93 11.88
C GLN A 37 -11.64 0.04 11.88
N ALA A 38 -12.82 0.64 11.90
CA ALA A 38 -14.08 -0.09 11.85
C ALA A 38 -14.22 -0.94 10.59
N TYR A 39 -13.73 -0.44 9.47
CA TYR A 39 -13.73 -1.15 8.19
C TYR A 39 -12.81 -2.37 8.22
N ILE A 40 -11.62 -2.20 8.80
CA ILE A 40 -10.66 -3.29 8.96
C ILE A 40 -11.24 -4.39 9.85
N GLU A 41 -11.92 -4.01 10.93
CA GLU A 41 -12.57 -4.97 11.84
C GLU A 41 -13.66 -5.76 11.14
N GLN A 42 -14.49 -5.11 10.33
CA GLN A 42 -15.54 -5.80 9.55
C GLN A 42 -14.92 -6.78 8.56
N TRP A 43 -13.87 -6.39 7.91
CA TRP A 43 -13.16 -7.22 6.93
C TRP A 43 -12.62 -8.49 7.57
N LEU A 44 -11.96 -8.36 8.71
CA LEU A 44 -11.38 -9.50 9.42
C LEU A 44 -12.48 -10.44 9.93
N ALA A 45 -13.59 -9.90 10.45
CA ALA A 45 -14.72 -10.70 10.89
C ALA A 45 -15.32 -11.50 9.72
N GLN A 46 -15.46 -10.88 8.55
CA GLN A 46 -15.98 -11.55 7.36
C GLN A 46 -15.03 -12.64 6.85
N ARG A 47 -13.73 -12.41 6.86
CA ARG A 47 -12.73 -13.40 6.48
C ARG A 47 -12.77 -14.62 7.41
N GLN A 48 -12.90 -14.39 8.71
CA GLN A 48 -13.01 -15.47 9.69
C GLN A 48 -14.28 -16.29 9.49
N ALA A 49 -15.39 -15.63 9.16
CA ALA A 49 -16.67 -16.32 8.88
C ALA A 49 -16.59 -17.18 7.62
N ASP A 50 -15.91 -16.68 6.59
CA ASP A 50 -15.81 -17.38 5.30
C ASP A 50 -14.78 -18.51 5.32
N GLN A 51 -13.79 -18.45 6.20
CA GLN A 51 -12.71 -19.44 6.33
C GLN A 51 -12.00 -19.77 5.03
N GLN A 52 -12.04 -18.87 4.06
CA GLN A 52 -11.49 -19.10 2.74
C GLN A 52 -10.10 -18.51 2.54
N ASP A 53 -9.70 -17.58 3.40
CA ASP A 53 -8.40 -16.94 3.31
C ASP A 53 -7.43 -17.64 4.28
N PRO A 54 -6.34 -18.25 3.78
CA PRO A 54 -5.34 -18.87 4.64
C PRO A 54 -4.50 -17.86 5.43
N SER A 55 -4.68 -16.57 5.21
CA SER A 55 -3.96 -15.52 5.91
C SER A 55 -4.41 -15.46 7.37
N ASP A 56 -3.46 -15.60 8.29
CA ASP A 56 -3.71 -15.47 9.74
C ASP A 56 -3.74 -14.00 10.19
N ALA A 57 -4.16 -13.10 9.34
CA ALA A 57 -4.25 -11.67 9.65
C ALA A 57 -5.31 -11.44 10.73
N THR A 58 -4.87 -11.16 11.94
CA THR A 58 -5.71 -10.79 13.06
C THR A 58 -5.52 -9.32 13.41
N LEU A 59 -6.42 -8.74 14.21
CA LEU A 59 -6.26 -7.36 14.69
C LEU A 59 -4.94 -7.19 15.43
N ALA A 60 -4.49 -8.21 16.20
CA ALA A 60 -3.22 -8.15 16.90
C ALA A 60 -2.04 -8.09 15.95
N VAL A 61 -2.06 -8.86 14.85
CA VAL A 61 -1.02 -8.85 13.82
C VAL A 61 -0.97 -7.49 13.12
N ILE A 62 -2.12 -6.94 12.76
CA ILE A 62 -2.21 -5.63 12.12
C ILE A 62 -1.69 -4.53 13.04
N ALA A 63 -2.07 -4.55 14.33
CA ALA A 63 -1.57 -3.59 15.31
C ALA A 63 -0.04 -3.69 15.48
N ALA A 64 0.50 -4.91 15.52
CA ALA A 64 1.94 -5.13 15.60
C ALA A 64 2.66 -4.60 14.35
N GLN A 65 2.10 -4.80 13.18
CA GLN A 65 2.65 -4.28 11.93
C GLN A 65 2.64 -2.74 11.93
N GLN A 66 1.56 -2.12 12.36
CA GLN A 66 1.47 -0.66 12.44
C GLN A 66 2.48 -0.06 13.42
N SER A 67 2.74 -0.74 14.54
CA SER A 67 3.73 -0.27 15.51
C SER A 67 5.16 -0.35 14.99
N ARG A 68 5.43 -1.22 14.02
CA ARG A 68 6.73 -1.36 13.36
C ARG A 68 6.88 -0.47 12.12
N ARG A 69 5.82 0.20 11.72
CA ARG A 69 5.82 1.01 10.52
C ARG A 69 6.76 2.21 10.68
N GLU A 70 7.70 2.33 9.77
CA GLU A 70 8.53 3.52 9.66
C GLU A 70 7.82 4.55 8.78
N PRO A 71 7.68 5.81 9.23
CA PRO A 71 7.04 6.85 8.43
C PRO A 71 7.74 7.03 7.09
N LEU A 72 7.00 7.48 6.10
CA LEU A 72 7.56 7.83 4.81
C LEU A 72 8.51 9.02 4.95
N LEU A 73 9.71 8.91 4.39
CA LEU A 73 10.63 10.02 4.30
C LEU A 73 10.10 11.05 3.31
N ARG A 74 10.58 12.29 3.42
CA ARG A 74 10.16 13.38 2.53
C ARG A 74 10.36 13.02 1.06
N GLU A 75 11.45 12.36 0.74
CA GLU A 75 11.76 11.89 -0.62
C GLU A 75 10.74 10.87 -1.11
N GLU A 76 10.33 9.96 -0.22
CA GLU A 76 9.33 8.95 -0.53
C GLU A 76 7.93 9.54 -0.71
N GLN A 77 7.62 10.61 0.03
CA GLN A 77 6.32 11.28 -0.07
C GLN A 77 6.08 11.86 -1.46
N LEU A 78 7.13 12.30 -2.15
CA LEU A 78 7.02 12.80 -3.52
C LEU A 78 6.58 11.71 -4.50
N LEU A 79 6.88 10.45 -4.19
CA LEU A 79 6.53 9.29 -5.02
C LEU A 79 5.29 8.57 -4.50
N CYS A 80 4.64 9.11 -3.47
CA CYS A 80 3.57 8.44 -2.75
C CYS A 80 2.20 9.01 -3.12
N GLN A 81 1.24 8.11 -3.28
CA GLN A 81 -0.18 8.45 -3.38
C GLN A 81 -0.94 7.78 -2.25
N ARG A 82 -1.58 8.57 -1.40
CA ARG A 82 -2.49 8.05 -0.39
C ARG A 82 -3.75 7.51 -1.06
N VAL A 83 -4.15 6.31 -0.68
CA VAL A 83 -5.37 5.67 -1.19
C VAL A 83 -6.25 5.29 0.00
N ASP A 84 -7.42 5.91 0.08
CA ASP A 84 -8.44 5.53 1.04
C ASP A 84 -9.32 4.45 0.40
N THR A 85 -9.04 3.20 0.73
CA THR A 85 -9.61 2.03 0.03
C THR A 85 -11.12 1.90 0.17
N HIS A 86 -11.72 2.62 1.12
CA HIS A 86 -13.16 2.66 1.33
C HIS A 86 -13.85 3.78 0.53
N ASP A 87 -13.10 4.62 -0.17
CA ASP A 87 -13.60 5.80 -0.87
C ASP A 87 -13.33 5.68 -2.38
N ALA A 88 -14.41 5.60 -3.16
CA ALA A 88 -14.32 5.49 -4.61
C ALA A 88 -13.65 6.71 -5.26
N SER A 89 -13.82 7.89 -4.73
CA SER A 89 -13.18 9.10 -5.26
C SER A 89 -11.66 9.06 -5.11
N SER A 90 -11.16 8.42 -4.05
CA SER A 90 -9.73 8.21 -3.86
C SER A 90 -9.15 7.29 -4.94
N LEU A 91 -9.90 6.27 -5.35
CA LEU A 91 -9.50 5.38 -6.43
C LEU A 91 -9.46 6.10 -7.78
N ASP A 92 -10.41 6.98 -8.04
CA ASP A 92 -10.43 7.78 -9.27
C ASP A 92 -9.22 8.70 -9.35
N SER A 93 -8.88 9.35 -8.23
CA SER A 93 -7.67 10.19 -8.12
C SER A 93 -6.40 9.39 -8.35
N LEU A 94 -6.34 8.16 -7.83
CA LEU A 94 -5.23 7.25 -8.03
C LEU A 94 -5.05 6.89 -9.51
N ILE A 95 -6.14 6.53 -10.18
CA ILE A 95 -6.09 6.17 -11.60
C ILE A 95 -5.56 7.33 -12.43
N GLU A 96 -6.02 8.53 -12.15
CA GLU A 96 -5.56 9.73 -12.85
C GLU A 96 -4.07 9.96 -12.62
N ARG A 97 -3.59 9.81 -11.40
CA ARG A 97 -2.17 9.96 -11.09
C ARG A 97 -1.31 8.89 -11.75
N ILE A 98 -1.79 7.65 -11.81
CA ILE A 98 -1.07 6.57 -12.50
C ILE A 98 -0.89 6.92 -13.97
N ARG A 99 -1.94 7.42 -14.63
CA ARG A 99 -1.86 7.83 -16.03
C ARG A 99 -0.85 8.95 -16.27
N GLN A 100 -0.75 9.89 -15.35
CA GLN A 100 0.18 11.02 -15.45
C GLN A 100 1.61 10.63 -15.10
N HIS A 101 1.79 9.79 -14.07
CA HIS A 101 3.10 9.46 -13.51
C HIS A 101 3.77 8.28 -14.21
N LEU A 102 2.99 7.33 -14.71
CA LEU A 102 3.46 6.12 -15.37
C LEU A 102 2.94 6.08 -16.82
N PRO A 103 3.48 6.90 -17.71
CA PRO A 103 3.03 6.90 -19.11
C PRO A 103 3.32 5.56 -19.77
N GLY A 104 2.39 5.10 -20.59
CA GLY A 104 2.49 3.81 -21.27
C GLY A 104 1.75 2.65 -20.58
N LEU A 105 1.07 2.94 -19.48
CA LEU A 105 0.16 1.98 -18.86
C LEU A 105 -1.16 1.90 -19.62
#